data_701916afa2f6a461d5ec7bc101ab08fb
#
_entry.id   701916afa2f6a461d5ec7bc101ab08fb
#
_cell.length_a   1.000
_cell.length_b   1.000
_cell.length_c   1.000
_cell.angle_alpha   90.00
_cell.angle_beta   90.00
_cell.angle_gamma   90.00
#
_symmetry.space_group_name_H-M   'P 1'
#
loop_
_entity.id
_entity.type
_entity.pdbx_description
1 polymer ?
#
loop_
_entity_poly.entity_id
_entity_poly.type
_entity_poly.pdbx_seq_one_letter_code
_entity_poly.pdbx_strand_id
1 'polypeptide(L)'
;MKRKILAVFLALCMSMSLVACNGGGTSSTTSGSTESGAEASGTTAETPENFNAEGMPIVNEEITVDTWVEGGTDIDWSKNAIVNQIAEESNIKMEISAVASADSVTQRNLRFASGDLPELLLMDWTSMLLKNDVMNYGVKEGILLPINDYVDKYGVRLKEIFEEYPQYKEMCTAPDGKIYGFARFQECYHCQAYPKIYLRQDWLDALDLEMPTNTDEFKEVLTAFKTQDPNGNGEADEIAFLGASDRDSMVEYAIIGMSFQTVVPDFWLSLGEDGETIEFSPSTDAYREGLLYLKDLFDSGLIDPTSFSQDTEQMSQTVRLEPHVVGAYACDHVSAGLDSSDPVEAKNYQIMPPISGPSGFQRQGQNGDDGEIMGFHAAITTACENPEAVFRMVDHYFYDDDLNMSRQYGPQGIGWDYAEEGTKDVFGGDAKYVVLKVDDDTKAEEVSPNRFTMGPQADLEAFRLSMLPQVEGDEVYEPENYEQRITLDTEKCVEYIPEERLQYHVYVPIESADDYSEIQTNLNSFVRSATAQFIMGDRDPSSDSDWETYLSELDSYRVNEYIEIYKAAIEQE
;
A
#
# COMPACT_ATOMS: atom_id res chain seq x y z
N MET A 1 -13.83 52.25 -3.91
CA MET A 1 -13.01 52.81 -5.00
C MET A 1 -12.47 51.63 -5.78
N LYS A 2 -13.11 51.23 -6.87
CA LYS A 2 -12.79 51.50 -8.31
C LYS A 2 -11.33 51.21 -8.66
N ARG A 3 -11.07 50.11 -9.39
CA ARG A 3 -10.71 49.96 -10.82
C ARG A 3 -10.24 48.53 -11.04
N LYS A 4 -10.87 47.63 -11.77
CA LYS A 4 -11.14 47.48 -13.23
C LYS A 4 -9.89 47.31 -14.13
N ILE A 5 -9.82 46.08 -14.73
CA ILE A 5 -9.60 45.72 -16.14
C ILE A 5 -8.16 45.78 -16.66
N LEU A 6 -7.65 44.64 -17.19
CA LEU A 6 -7.37 44.50 -18.62
C LEU A 6 -7.13 43.02 -19.00
N ALA A 7 -8.02 42.49 -19.84
CA ALA A 7 -7.80 41.33 -20.68
C ALA A 7 -7.21 41.80 -22.02
N VAL A 8 -6.22 41.10 -22.57
CA VAL A 8 -5.83 41.24 -23.98
C VAL A 8 -5.65 39.85 -24.59
N PHE A 9 -6.49 39.63 -25.59
CA PHE A 9 -6.43 38.62 -26.63
C PHE A 9 -5.14 38.71 -27.44
N LEU A 10 -4.57 37.59 -27.85
CA LEU A 10 -3.95 37.48 -29.17
C LEU A 10 -4.13 36.06 -29.72
N ALA A 11 -5.00 35.97 -30.71
CA ALA A 11 -5.11 34.86 -31.64
C ALA A 11 -4.40 35.25 -32.96
N LEU A 12 -4.11 34.26 -33.76
CA LEU A 12 -3.71 34.23 -35.17
C LEU A 12 -2.20 34.07 -35.43
N CYS A 13 -1.81 32.94 -36.03
CA CYS A 13 -1.71 32.81 -37.50
C CYS A 13 -1.44 31.36 -37.90
N MET A 14 -2.40 30.77 -38.62
CA MET A 14 -2.15 29.66 -39.55
C MET A 14 -1.44 30.20 -40.79
N SER A 15 -0.52 29.44 -41.37
CA SER A 15 -0.30 29.44 -42.80
C SER A 15 0.25 28.11 -43.29
N MET A 16 -0.52 27.50 -44.16
CA MET A 16 -0.25 26.32 -44.98
C MET A 16 0.95 26.54 -45.92
N SER A 17 1.65 25.46 -46.21
CA SER A 17 2.30 25.29 -47.50
C SER A 17 2.31 23.82 -47.92
N LEU A 18 1.40 23.48 -48.80
CA LEU A 18 1.40 22.30 -49.66
C LEU A 18 2.34 22.54 -50.84
N VAL A 19 3.25 21.62 -51.10
CA VAL A 19 3.77 21.41 -52.45
C VAL A 19 3.84 19.90 -52.71
N ALA A 20 3.02 19.47 -53.63
CA ALA A 20 3.06 18.16 -54.27
C ALA A 20 4.03 18.18 -55.47
N CYS A 21 4.76 17.12 -55.70
CA CYS A 21 5.17 16.72 -57.04
C CYS A 21 5.36 15.22 -57.17
N ASN A 22 4.70 14.73 -58.12
CA ASN A 22 4.32 13.50 -58.73
C ASN A 22 5.48 12.87 -59.55
N GLY A 23 5.45 11.52 -59.73
CA GLY A 23 6.24 10.84 -60.74
C GLY A 23 6.59 9.39 -60.28
N GLY A 24 5.98 8.46 -60.57
CA GLY A 24 5.48 7.47 -61.46
C GLY A 24 6.56 6.47 -61.90
N GLY A 25 6.32 5.16 -61.69
CA GLY A 25 7.18 4.09 -62.27
C GLY A 25 6.85 2.70 -61.70
N THR A 26 5.91 2.04 -62.35
CA THR A 26 5.57 0.61 -62.25
C THR A 26 6.72 -0.30 -62.63
N SER A 27 6.97 -1.39 -61.91
CA SER A 27 7.34 -2.71 -62.49
C SER A 27 7.08 -3.81 -61.48
N SER A 28 6.21 -4.69 -61.84
CA SER A 28 5.94 -6.01 -61.29
C SER A 28 7.09 -6.99 -61.62
N THR A 29 7.44 -7.87 -60.69
CA THR A 29 7.76 -9.27 -61.01
C THR A 29 7.68 -10.20 -59.77
N THR A 30 7.14 -11.30 -60.05
CA THR A 30 6.62 -12.46 -59.33
C THR A 30 7.68 -13.32 -58.62
N SER A 31 7.21 -13.94 -57.53
CA SER A 31 7.47 -15.31 -57.01
C SER A 31 8.87 -15.78 -56.62
N GLY A 32 8.92 -16.35 -55.45
CA GLY A 32 9.93 -17.30 -55.01
C GLY A 32 9.83 -17.58 -53.51
N SER A 33 8.96 -18.52 -53.15
CA SER A 33 8.93 -19.13 -51.81
C SER A 33 10.24 -19.93 -51.62
N THR A 34 10.94 -19.64 -50.53
CA THR A 34 11.91 -20.60 -49.98
C THR A 34 11.76 -20.57 -48.48
N GLU A 35 11.18 -21.64 -47.93
CA GLU A 35 11.29 -21.98 -46.52
C GLU A 35 12.77 -22.18 -46.21
N SER A 36 13.28 -21.37 -45.30
CA SER A 36 14.53 -21.64 -44.64
C SER A 36 14.23 -21.72 -43.15
N GLY A 37 14.20 -22.96 -42.65
CA GLY A 37 14.21 -23.24 -41.23
C GLY A 37 15.45 -22.59 -40.60
N ALA A 38 15.25 -21.59 -39.80
CA ALA A 38 16.27 -21.11 -38.89
C ALA A 38 16.28 -22.05 -37.69
N GLU A 39 17.24 -22.97 -37.64
CA GLU A 39 17.65 -23.60 -36.40
C GLU A 39 18.04 -22.47 -35.42
N ALA A 40 17.39 -22.44 -34.25
CA ALA A 40 17.81 -21.61 -33.15
C ALA A 40 19.20 -22.06 -32.70
N SER A 41 20.21 -21.39 -33.20
CA SER A 41 21.56 -21.47 -32.66
C SER A 41 21.52 -20.85 -31.28
N GLY A 42 21.55 -21.68 -30.24
CA GLY A 42 21.77 -21.23 -28.86
C GLY A 42 23.17 -20.62 -28.77
N THR A 43 23.26 -19.33 -29.01
CA THR A 43 24.38 -18.51 -28.54
C THR A 43 24.27 -18.44 -27.02
N THR A 44 25.11 -19.18 -26.31
CA THR A 44 25.48 -18.84 -24.94
C THR A 44 26.04 -17.43 -25.02
N ALA A 45 25.28 -16.43 -24.58
CA ALA A 45 25.80 -15.07 -24.42
C ALA A 45 27.02 -15.18 -23.51
N GLU A 46 28.19 -14.77 -24.01
CA GLU A 46 29.41 -14.74 -23.21
C GLU A 46 29.17 -13.75 -22.06
N THR A 47 29.55 -14.15 -20.84
CA THR A 47 29.51 -13.27 -19.67
C THR A 47 30.35 -12.02 -19.98
N PRO A 48 29.84 -10.79 -19.78
CA PRO A 48 30.60 -9.57 -20.03
C PRO A 48 31.96 -9.57 -19.29
N GLU A 49 33.03 -9.12 -19.95
CA GLU A 49 34.41 -9.21 -19.43
C GLU A 49 34.59 -8.51 -18.07
N ASN A 50 33.84 -7.44 -17.84
CA ASN A 50 33.88 -6.66 -16.58
C ASN A 50 32.95 -7.22 -15.48
N PHE A 51 32.15 -8.25 -15.74
CA PHE A 51 31.11 -8.75 -14.83
C PHE A 51 31.52 -10.05 -14.15
N ASN A 52 31.31 -10.13 -12.83
CA ASN A 52 31.46 -11.35 -12.05
C ASN A 52 30.07 -11.94 -11.74
N ALA A 53 29.82 -13.14 -12.24
CA ALA A 53 28.54 -13.83 -12.03
C ALA A 53 28.30 -14.24 -10.56
N GLU A 54 29.36 -14.37 -9.77
CA GLU A 54 29.34 -14.76 -8.36
C GLU A 54 30.37 -13.95 -7.56
N GLY A 55 30.14 -13.78 -6.26
CA GLY A 55 31.05 -13.08 -5.33
C GLY A 55 31.08 -11.56 -5.50
N MET A 56 31.96 -10.92 -4.74
CA MET A 56 32.22 -9.47 -4.78
C MET A 56 33.68 -9.22 -5.19
N PRO A 57 33.95 -8.09 -5.86
CA PRO A 57 33.00 -7.10 -6.34
C PRO A 57 32.14 -7.65 -7.51
N ILE A 58 30.98 -7.02 -7.77
CA ILE A 58 30.09 -7.43 -8.87
C ILE A 58 30.72 -7.14 -10.22
N VAL A 59 31.46 -6.05 -10.33
CA VAL A 59 32.24 -5.71 -11.53
C VAL A 59 33.71 -5.47 -11.17
N ASN A 60 34.64 -5.82 -12.10
CA ASN A 60 36.08 -5.69 -11.86
C ASN A 60 36.56 -4.24 -11.92
N GLU A 61 36.04 -3.47 -12.87
CA GLU A 61 36.28 -2.03 -13.02
C GLU A 61 35.00 -1.27 -12.68
N GLU A 62 35.14 -0.14 -11.97
CA GLU A 62 34.01 0.69 -11.55
C GLU A 62 33.12 1.09 -12.74
N ILE A 63 31.81 0.93 -12.57
CA ILE A 63 30.79 1.44 -13.48
C ILE A 63 29.92 2.47 -12.75
N THR A 64 29.31 3.37 -13.51
CA THR A 64 28.30 4.32 -13.00
C THR A 64 26.96 3.95 -13.59
N VAL A 65 25.90 3.98 -12.76
CA VAL A 65 24.52 3.65 -13.14
C VAL A 65 23.65 4.89 -12.92
N ASP A 66 23.03 5.43 -13.97
CA ASP A 66 22.02 6.50 -13.88
C ASP A 66 20.81 5.99 -13.13
N THR A 67 20.64 6.47 -11.90
CA THR A 67 19.64 5.97 -10.96
C THR A 67 18.63 7.06 -10.64
N TRP A 68 17.38 6.83 -11.03
CA TRP A 68 16.24 7.66 -10.69
C TRP A 68 15.63 7.19 -9.36
N VAL A 69 15.57 8.08 -8.36
CA VAL A 69 15.02 7.78 -7.03
C VAL A 69 13.78 8.64 -6.80
N GLU A 70 12.67 8.00 -6.51
CA GLU A 70 11.39 8.65 -6.23
C GLU A 70 11.21 8.75 -4.70
N GLY A 71 11.48 9.93 -4.15
CA GLY A 71 11.57 10.23 -2.73
C GLY A 71 12.96 10.71 -2.31
N GLY A 72 13.16 10.95 -1.02
CA GLY A 72 14.46 11.24 -0.42
C GLY A 72 15.19 12.47 -0.94
N THR A 73 14.47 13.51 -1.33
CA THR A 73 15.05 14.77 -1.84
C THR A 73 15.79 15.58 -0.78
N ASP A 74 15.59 15.27 0.49
CA ASP A 74 16.27 15.85 1.66
C ASP A 74 17.53 15.08 2.06
N ILE A 75 17.81 13.93 1.42
CA ILE A 75 18.96 13.08 1.68
C ILE A 75 20.19 13.57 0.88
N ASP A 76 21.32 13.75 1.54
CA ASP A 76 22.63 13.91 0.88
C ASP A 76 23.17 12.53 0.49
N TRP A 77 22.75 12.04 -0.66
CA TRP A 77 23.09 10.71 -1.17
C TRP A 77 24.60 10.44 -1.23
N SER A 78 25.42 11.47 -1.40
CA SER A 78 26.88 11.33 -1.43
C SER A 78 27.47 10.92 -0.07
N LYS A 79 26.70 11.09 1.01
CA LYS A 79 27.10 10.73 2.38
C LYS A 79 26.32 9.54 2.92
N ASN A 80 25.31 9.06 2.21
CA ASN A 80 24.51 7.94 2.66
C ASN A 80 25.38 6.67 2.76
N ALA A 81 25.37 6.04 3.94
CA ALA A 81 26.24 4.91 4.25
C ALA A 81 25.97 3.71 3.34
N ILE A 82 24.71 3.43 3.02
CA ILE A 82 24.31 2.30 2.17
C ILE A 82 24.77 2.53 0.71
N VAL A 83 24.57 3.74 0.18
CA VAL A 83 25.02 4.08 -1.18
C VAL A 83 26.53 3.93 -1.30
N ASN A 84 27.27 4.38 -0.28
CA ASN A 84 28.73 4.25 -0.25
C ASN A 84 29.16 2.78 -0.09
N GLN A 85 28.48 1.99 0.74
CA GLN A 85 28.75 0.56 0.90
C GLN A 85 28.54 -0.18 -0.44
N ILE A 86 27.44 0.08 -1.15
CA ILE A 86 27.19 -0.50 -2.48
C ILE A 86 28.35 -0.20 -3.42
N ALA A 87 28.79 1.06 -3.49
CA ALA A 87 29.88 1.46 -4.38
C ALA A 87 31.22 0.80 -4.01
N GLU A 88 31.57 0.73 -2.72
CA GLU A 88 32.83 0.17 -2.24
C GLU A 88 32.92 -1.35 -2.42
N GLU A 89 31.82 -2.07 -2.18
CA GLU A 89 31.82 -3.53 -2.23
C GLU A 89 31.60 -4.09 -3.62
N SER A 90 30.74 -3.44 -4.43
CA SER A 90 30.35 -3.94 -5.76
C SER A 90 31.14 -3.34 -6.91
N ASN A 91 31.83 -2.22 -6.73
CA ASN A 91 32.36 -1.33 -7.76
C ASN A 91 31.26 -0.71 -8.65
N ILE A 92 30.00 -0.61 -8.16
CA ILE A 92 28.89 0.03 -8.87
C ILE A 92 28.53 1.34 -8.15
N LYS A 93 28.75 2.45 -8.83
CA LYS A 93 28.38 3.76 -8.34
C LYS A 93 27.03 4.19 -8.90
N MET A 94 26.06 4.43 -8.02
CA MET A 94 24.79 5.03 -8.40
C MET A 94 24.92 6.54 -8.57
N GLU A 95 24.65 7.07 -9.75
CA GLU A 95 24.46 8.50 -9.98
C GLU A 95 22.98 8.84 -9.76
N ILE A 96 22.66 9.31 -8.54
CA ILE A 96 21.29 9.43 -8.06
C ILE A 96 20.69 10.78 -8.46
N SER A 97 19.54 10.71 -9.16
CA SER A 97 18.64 11.83 -9.41
C SER A 97 17.36 11.62 -8.61
N ALA A 98 17.22 12.33 -7.46
CA ALA A 98 16.06 12.22 -6.59
C ALA A 98 14.97 13.23 -6.97
N VAL A 99 13.70 12.79 -6.91
CA VAL A 99 12.52 13.62 -7.17
C VAL A 99 11.52 13.46 -6.02
N ALA A 100 10.79 14.53 -5.69
CA ALA A 100 9.78 14.47 -4.64
C ALA A 100 8.67 13.48 -5.02
N SER A 101 8.24 12.63 -4.06
CA SER A 101 7.22 11.60 -4.29
C SER A 101 5.94 12.16 -4.91
N ALA A 102 5.48 13.34 -4.48
CA ALA A 102 4.28 13.99 -5.03
C ALA A 102 4.36 14.33 -6.54
N ASP A 103 5.56 14.52 -7.07
CA ASP A 103 5.79 14.88 -8.47
C ASP A 103 6.30 13.70 -9.31
N SER A 104 6.71 12.61 -8.68
CA SER A 104 7.50 11.53 -9.26
C SER A 104 6.82 10.85 -10.45
N VAL A 105 5.57 10.43 -10.30
CA VAL A 105 4.81 9.75 -11.36
C VAL A 105 4.69 10.64 -12.60
N THR A 106 4.40 11.94 -12.42
CA THR A 106 4.31 12.88 -13.52
C THR A 106 5.65 13.05 -14.24
N GLN A 107 6.73 13.22 -13.50
CA GLN A 107 8.07 13.41 -14.06
C GLN A 107 8.59 12.14 -14.73
N ARG A 108 8.35 10.96 -14.13
CA ARG A 108 8.67 9.64 -14.72
C ARG A 108 7.98 9.48 -16.08
N ASN A 109 6.67 9.75 -16.14
CA ASN A 109 5.91 9.64 -17.38
C ASN A 109 6.42 10.58 -18.46
N LEU A 110 6.83 11.80 -18.11
CA LEU A 110 7.44 12.74 -19.03
C LEU A 110 8.81 12.26 -19.55
N ARG A 111 9.67 11.69 -18.68
CA ARG A 111 10.95 11.10 -19.09
C ARG A 111 10.73 9.92 -20.04
N PHE A 112 9.82 9.01 -19.72
CA PHE A 112 9.49 7.87 -20.57
C PHE A 112 8.99 8.32 -21.94
N ALA A 113 8.05 9.27 -21.98
CA ALA A 113 7.52 9.81 -23.23
C ALA A 113 8.58 10.54 -24.08
N SER A 114 9.60 11.12 -23.46
CA SER A 114 10.71 11.79 -24.17
C SER A 114 11.82 10.84 -24.62
N GLY A 115 11.83 9.59 -24.12
CA GLY A 115 12.91 8.62 -24.34
C GLY A 115 14.17 8.89 -23.51
N ASP A 116 14.10 9.77 -22.50
CA ASP A 116 15.18 10.05 -21.54
C ASP A 116 15.08 9.03 -20.38
N LEU A 117 15.51 7.81 -20.61
CA LEU A 117 15.34 6.70 -19.68
C LEU A 117 16.54 6.61 -18.71
N PRO A 118 16.29 6.57 -17.38
CA PRO A 118 17.33 6.18 -16.43
C PRO A 118 17.64 4.70 -16.59
N GLU A 119 18.80 4.24 -16.14
CA GLU A 119 19.16 2.81 -16.17
C GLU A 119 18.42 2.01 -15.10
N LEU A 120 18.28 2.59 -13.90
CA LEU A 120 17.60 2.00 -12.75
C LEU A 120 16.58 2.99 -12.15
N LEU A 121 15.40 2.48 -11.83
CA LEU A 121 14.36 3.17 -11.06
C LEU A 121 14.31 2.56 -9.65
N LEU A 122 14.29 3.41 -8.62
CA LEU A 122 14.03 3.04 -7.22
C LEU A 122 12.88 3.92 -6.71
N MET A 123 11.81 3.29 -6.27
CA MET A 123 10.53 3.94 -6.00
C MET A 123 10.09 3.70 -4.56
N ASP A 124 9.31 4.63 -4.04
CA ASP A 124 8.64 4.48 -2.75
C ASP A 124 7.21 3.90 -2.88
N TRP A 125 6.50 3.82 -1.77
CA TRP A 125 5.13 3.30 -1.71
C TRP A 125 4.11 4.12 -2.51
N THR A 126 4.34 5.40 -2.69
CA THR A 126 3.40 6.31 -3.35
C THR A 126 3.62 6.39 -4.86
N SER A 127 4.74 5.84 -5.32
CA SER A 127 5.22 6.02 -6.69
C SER A 127 5.62 4.72 -7.41
N MET A 128 5.48 3.56 -6.75
CA MET A 128 5.77 2.25 -7.35
C MET A 128 5.09 2.05 -8.70
N LEU A 129 5.65 1.20 -9.54
CA LEU A 129 4.99 0.77 -10.78
C LEU A 129 3.89 -0.25 -10.44
N LEU A 130 2.65 0.13 -10.68
CA LEU A 130 1.52 -0.80 -10.54
C LEU A 130 1.53 -1.84 -11.68
N LYS A 131 0.76 -2.92 -11.53
CA LYS A 131 0.63 -3.94 -12.57
C LYS A 131 0.21 -3.35 -13.93
N ASN A 132 -0.65 -2.33 -13.94
CA ASN A 132 -1.04 -1.62 -15.16
C ASN A 132 0.12 -0.82 -15.78
N ASP A 133 1.02 -0.25 -14.98
CA ASP A 133 2.22 0.41 -15.49
C ASP A 133 3.16 -0.60 -16.15
N VAL A 134 3.29 -1.80 -15.57
CA VAL A 134 4.04 -2.90 -16.17
C VAL A 134 3.45 -3.32 -17.51
N MET A 135 2.13 -3.42 -17.62
CA MET A 135 1.46 -3.70 -18.88
C MET A 135 1.75 -2.64 -19.94
N ASN A 136 1.75 -1.36 -19.56
CA ASN A 136 2.05 -0.28 -20.48
C ASN A 136 3.54 -0.18 -20.82
N TYR A 137 4.41 -0.01 -19.83
CA TYR A 137 5.83 0.29 -20.06
C TYR A 137 6.67 -0.95 -20.31
N GLY A 138 6.28 -2.12 -19.76
CA GLY A 138 6.96 -3.40 -19.99
C GLY A 138 6.47 -4.10 -21.24
N VAL A 139 5.20 -4.53 -21.23
CA VAL A 139 4.64 -5.39 -22.28
C VAL A 139 4.42 -4.63 -23.59
N LYS A 140 3.80 -3.45 -23.53
CA LYS A 140 3.38 -2.69 -24.73
C LYS A 140 4.49 -1.82 -25.30
N GLU A 141 5.16 -1.02 -24.48
CA GLU A 141 6.14 -0.03 -24.94
C GLU A 141 7.59 -0.56 -24.95
N GLY A 142 7.86 -1.62 -24.19
CA GLY A 142 9.19 -2.22 -24.12
C GLY A 142 10.25 -1.30 -23.50
N ILE A 143 9.85 -0.42 -22.59
CA ILE A 143 10.75 0.47 -21.83
C ILE A 143 11.43 -0.30 -20.70
N LEU A 144 10.67 -1.16 -19.99
CA LEU A 144 11.17 -1.95 -18.88
C LEU A 144 11.83 -3.23 -19.40
N LEU A 145 12.95 -3.57 -18.82
CA LEU A 145 13.69 -4.79 -19.17
C LEU A 145 13.11 -6.00 -18.42
N PRO A 146 12.76 -7.11 -19.12
CA PRO A 146 12.36 -8.33 -18.42
C PRO A 146 13.55 -8.97 -17.69
N ILE A 147 13.32 -9.40 -16.44
CA ILE A 147 14.40 -9.89 -15.56
C ILE A 147 14.45 -11.40 -15.39
N ASN A 148 13.57 -12.19 -16.02
CA ASN A 148 13.53 -13.65 -15.87
C ASN A 148 14.89 -14.33 -16.07
N ASP A 149 15.57 -14.03 -17.17
CA ASP A 149 16.86 -14.60 -17.50
C ASP A 149 17.94 -14.27 -16.45
N TYR A 150 17.86 -13.07 -15.84
CA TYR A 150 18.80 -12.66 -14.79
C TYR A 150 18.50 -13.36 -13.48
N VAL A 151 17.20 -13.54 -13.12
CA VAL A 151 16.77 -14.35 -11.96
C VAL A 151 17.32 -15.77 -12.09
N ASP A 152 17.13 -16.39 -13.25
CA ASP A 152 17.54 -17.78 -13.46
C ASP A 152 19.07 -17.97 -13.43
N LYS A 153 19.84 -17.01 -13.98
CA LYS A 153 21.29 -17.11 -14.12
C LYS A 153 22.07 -16.57 -12.93
N TYR A 154 21.62 -15.47 -12.32
CA TYR A 154 22.39 -14.69 -11.37
C TYR A 154 21.65 -14.39 -10.05
N GLY A 155 20.34 -14.69 -9.98
CA GLY A 155 19.52 -14.48 -8.80
C GLY A 155 19.94 -15.39 -7.65
N VAL A 156 20.06 -14.83 -6.47
CA VAL A 156 20.29 -15.52 -5.20
C VAL A 156 19.09 -15.33 -4.30
N ARG A 157 18.86 -14.09 -3.83
CA ARG A 157 17.79 -13.79 -2.89
C ARG A 157 16.39 -13.84 -3.51
N LEU A 158 16.20 -13.19 -4.65
CA LEU A 158 14.92 -13.21 -5.35
C LEU A 158 14.54 -14.62 -5.81
N LYS A 159 15.54 -15.42 -6.18
CA LYS A 159 15.31 -16.81 -6.54
C LYS A 159 14.91 -17.66 -5.35
N GLU A 160 15.57 -17.49 -4.19
CA GLU A 160 15.20 -18.14 -2.92
C GLU A 160 13.74 -17.79 -2.55
N ILE A 161 13.36 -16.51 -2.63
CA ILE A 161 11.98 -16.06 -2.38
C ILE A 161 10.98 -16.74 -3.33
N PHE A 162 11.27 -16.79 -4.62
CA PHE A 162 10.38 -17.42 -5.61
C PHE A 162 10.30 -18.95 -5.49
N GLU A 163 11.35 -19.59 -4.95
CA GLU A 163 11.33 -21.04 -4.68
C GLU A 163 10.54 -21.35 -3.39
N GLU A 164 10.64 -20.52 -2.35
CA GLU A 164 9.95 -20.68 -1.09
C GLU A 164 8.48 -20.24 -1.17
N TYR A 165 8.21 -19.17 -1.92
CA TYR A 165 6.90 -18.55 -2.11
C TYR A 165 6.52 -18.49 -3.60
N PRO A 166 6.13 -19.61 -4.24
CA PRO A 166 5.81 -19.65 -5.67
C PRO A 166 4.70 -18.69 -6.10
N GLN A 167 3.75 -18.40 -5.21
CA GLN A 167 2.68 -17.42 -5.43
C GLN A 167 3.23 -16.02 -5.73
N TYR A 168 4.32 -15.60 -5.10
CA TYR A 168 4.92 -14.30 -5.38
C TYR A 168 5.53 -14.23 -6.78
N LYS A 169 6.12 -15.34 -7.27
CA LYS A 169 6.58 -15.40 -8.64
C LYS A 169 5.43 -15.26 -9.63
N GLU A 170 4.30 -15.94 -9.37
CA GLU A 170 3.09 -15.86 -10.17
C GLU A 170 2.55 -14.42 -10.20
N MET A 171 2.36 -13.79 -9.04
CA MET A 171 1.90 -12.41 -8.92
C MET A 171 2.81 -11.38 -9.60
N CYS A 172 4.12 -11.62 -9.66
CA CYS A 172 5.08 -10.78 -10.37
C CYS A 172 5.10 -11.00 -11.89
N THR A 173 4.57 -12.13 -12.36
CA THR A 173 4.66 -12.52 -13.77
C THR A 173 3.50 -11.90 -14.56
N ALA A 174 3.83 -11.04 -15.52
CA ALA A 174 2.85 -10.46 -16.43
C ALA A 174 2.26 -11.53 -17.37
N PRO A 175 1.08 -11.30 -18.01
CA PRO A 175 0.42 -12.26 -18.89
C PRO A 175 1.27 -12.76 -20.10
N ASP A 176 2.34 -12.05 -20.46
CA ASP A 176 3.29 -12.49 -21.48
C ASP A 176 4.39 -13.44 -20.95
N GLY A 177 4.29 -13.85 -19.68
CA GLY A 177 5.21 -14.77 -19.00
C GLY A 177 6.49 -14.11 -18.49
N LYS A 178 6.57 -12.78 -18.47
CA LYS A 178 7.78 -12.06 -18.05
C LYS A 178 7.57 -11.27 -16.77
N ILE A 179 8.69 -11.03 -16.06
CA ILE A 179 8.77 -10.20 -14.86
C ILE A 179 9.54 -8.94 -15.21
N TYR A 180 8.94 -7.75 -15.00
CA TYR A 180 9.47 -6.47 -15.47
C TYR A 180 10.00 -5.55 -14.36
N GLY A 181 10.12 -6.06 -13.17
CA GLY A 181 10.60 -5.26 -12.04
C GLY A 181 10.86 -6.09 -10.81
N PHE A 182 11.28 -5.41 -9.75
CA PHE A 182 11.55 -5.98 -8.44
C PHE A 182 10.44 -5.55 -7.49
N ALA A 183 9.65 -6.51 -7.03
CA ALA A 183 8.57 -6.25 -6.11
C ALA A 183 9.08 -6.04 -4.67
N ARG A 184 8.28 -5.39 -3.84
CA ARG A 184 8.38 -5.51 -2.40
C ARG A 184 7.47 -6.63 -1.95
N PHE A 185 8.05 -7.61 -1.25
CA PHE A 185 7.30 -8.69 -0.62
C PHE A 185 6.95 -8.26 0.79
N GLN A 186 5.66 -8.17 1.08
CA GLN A 186 5.21 -7.69 2.38
C GLN A 186 4.24 -8.68 3.01
N GLU A 187 4.65 -9.25 4.13
CA GLU A 187 3.82 -10.04 5.02
C GLU A 187 3.82 -9.34 6.39
N CYS A 188 3.03 -8.29 6.46
CA CYS A 188 2.94 -7.46 7.65
C CYS A 188 1.88 -8.04 8.58
N TYR A 189 2.28 -8.63 9.72
CA TYR A 189 1.35 -9.26 10.65
C TYR A 189 0.22 -8.32 11.10
N HIS A 190 0.55 -7.09 11.47
CA HIS A 190 -0.47 -6.14 11.92
C HIS A 190 -1.33 -5.57 10.79
N CYS A 191 -0.87 -5.66 9.53
CA CYS A 191 -1.63 -5.18 8.37
C CYS A 191 -2.74 -6.15 7.93
N GLN A 192 -2.70 -7.41 8.37
CA GLN A 192 -3.74 -8.40 8.05
C GLN A 192 -5.12 -7.99 8.57
N ALA A 193 -5.17 -7.31 9.71
CA ALA A 193 -6.40 -6.85 10.35
C ALA A 193 -6.56 -5.34 10.13
N TYR A 194 -7.56 -4.93 9.30
CA TYR A 194 -7.67 -3.56 8.83
C TYR A 194 -9.08 -3.20 8.35
N PRO A 195 -9.69 -2.08 8.77
CA PRO A 195 -9.27 -1.22 9.87
C PRO A 195 -9.56 -1.84 11.24
N LYS A 196 -9.01 -1.20 12.26
CA LYS A 196 -9.24 -1.54 13.67
C LYS A 196 -10.08 -0.46 14.34
N ILE A 197 -10.70 -0.80 15.46
CA ILE A 197 -11.34 0.18 16.36
C ILE A 197 -10.66 0.07 17.72
N TYR A 198 -10.26 1.22 18.27
CA TYR A 198 -9.70 1.31 19.60
C TYR A 198 -10.66 2.03 20.52
N LEU A 199 -10.90 1.44 21.72
CA LEU A 199 -11.76 2.00 22.77
C LEU A 199 -10.94 2.36 24.00
N ARG A 200 -11.37 3.38 24.74
CA ARG A 200 -10.78 3.74 26.03
C ARG A 200 -11.16 2.72 27.09
N GLN A 201 -10.18 1.92 27.51
CA GLN A 201 -10.34 0.92 28.57
C GLN A 201 -10.61 1.59 29.93
N ASP A 202 -9.94 2.70 30.22
CA ASP A 202 -10.16 3.44 31.46
C ASP A 202 -11.60 3.99 31.58
N TRP A 203 -12.26 4.34 30.45
CA TRP A 203 -13.66 4.71 30.44
C TRP A 203 -14.59 3.50 30.62
N LEU A 204 -14.28 2.37 30.02
CA LEU A 204 -15.00 1.11 30.29
C LEU A 204 -14.92 0.76 31.76
N ASP A 205 -13.73 0.81 32.35
CA ASP A 205 -13.49 0.50 33.77
C ASP A 205 -14.24 1.47 34.69
N ALA A 206 -14.22 2.78 34.37
CA ALA A 206 -14.91 3.81 35.16
C ALA A 206 -16.44 3.63 35.17
N LEU A 207 -17.01 3.06 34.09
CA LEU A 207 -18.44 2.83 33.94
C LEU A 207 -18.89 1.39 34.27
N ASP A 208 -17.98 0.50 34.71
CA ASP A 208 -18.23 -0.91 34.97
C ASP A 208 -18.80 -1.63 33.71
N LEU A 209 -18.22 -1.34 32.53
CA LEU A 209 -18.58 -1.91 31.24
C LEU A 209 -17.50 -2.84 30.72
N GLU A 210 -17.92 -3.88 30.02
CA GLU A 210 -17.02 -4.81 29.32
C GLU A 210 -16.77 -4.34 27.87
N MET A 211 -15.70 -4.85 27.23
CA MET A 211 -15.45 -4.68 25.81
C MET A 211 -16.61 -5.28 25.01
N PRO A 212 -17.26 -4.54 24.09
CA PRO A 212 -18.42 -5.04 23.35
C PRO A 212 -18.06 -6.20 22.40
N THR A 213 -19.01 -7.13 22.20
CA THR A 213 -18.87 -8.32 21.36
C THR A 213 -19.84 -8.36 20.18
N ASN A 214 -20.82 -7.48 20.18
CA ASN A 214 -21.81 -7.33 19.12
C ASN A 214 -22.24 -5.86 18.95
N THR A 215 -22.96 -5.59 17.87
CA THR A 215 -23.39 -4.22 17.52
C THR A 215 -24.31 -3.58 18.54
N ASP A 216 -25.14 -4.33 19.25
CA ASP A 216 -26.04 -3.79 20.29
C ASP A 216 -25.21 -3.33 21.51
N GLU A 217 -24.29 -4.18 22.00
CA GLU A 217 -23.39 -3.84 23.10
C GLU A 217 -22.49 -2.64 22.73
N PHE A 218 -21.99 -2.58 21.48
CA PHE A 218 -21.21 -1.44 21.01
C PHE A 218 -22.01 -0.13 21.09
N LYS A 219 -23.26 -0.14 20.65
CA LYS A 219 -24.15 1.03 20.79
C LYS A 219 -24.40 1.38 22.25
N GLU A 220 -24.56 0.41 23.15
CA GLU A 220 -24.72 0.64 24.60
C GLU A 220 -23.46 1.30 25.18
N VAL A 221 -22.27 0.81 24.86
CA VAL A 221 -20.99 1.39 25.28
C VAL A 221 -20.84 2.84 24.80
N LEU A 222 -21.07 3.08 23.49
CA LEU A 222 -20.99 4.45 22.94
C LEU A 222 -22.00 5.39 23.59
N THR A 223 -23.21 4.89 23.90
CA THR A 223 -24.23 5.68 24.59
C THR A 223 -23.78 6.04 26.02
N ALA A 224 -23.18 5.09 26.72
CA ALA A 224 -22.63 5.33 28.05
C ALA A 224 -21.48 6.33 28.01
N PHE A 225 -20.56 6.20 27.08
CA PHE A 225 -19.48 7.16 26.86
C PHE A 225 -20.03 8.57 26.65
N LYS A 226 -21.03 8.72 25.79
CA LYS A 226 -21.64 10.03 25.46
C LYS A 226 -22.38 10.69 26.61
N THR A 227 -22.92 9.91 27.57
CA THR A 227 -23.92 10.43 28.50
C THR A 227 -23.54 10.36 29.98
N GLN A 228 -22.43 9.68 30.33
CA GLN A 228 -22.10 9.39 31.73
C GLN A 228 -20.80 10.03 32.24
N ASP A 229 -20.23 11.02 31.51
CA ASP A 229 -19.02 11.76 31.92
C ASP A 229 -17.87 10.80 32.37
N PRO A 230 -17.42 9.86 31.53
CA PRO A 230 -16.39 8.88 31.93
C PRO A 230 -15.01 9.52 32.16
N ASN A 231 -14.73 10.68 31.57
CA ASN A 231 -13.50 11.43 31.81
C ASN A 231 -13.54 12.23 33.13
N GLY A 232 -14.71 12.35 33.75
CA GLY A 232 -14.91 12.98 35.08
C GLY A 232 -14.66 14.48 35.13
N ASN A 233 -14.68 15.17 33.97
CA ASN A 233 -14.41 16.60 33.92
C ASN A 233 -15.63 17.48 34.24
N GLY A 234 -16.85 16.90 34.28
CA GLY A 234 -18.12 17.55 34.58
C GLY A 234 -18.72 18.36 33.43
N GLU A 235 -18.18 18.22 32.22
CA GLU A 235 -18.69 18.81 30.99
C GLU A 235 -19.34 17.71 30.14
N ALA A 236 -20.19 18.04 29.19
CA ALA A 236 -20.80 17.07 28.26
C ALA A 236 -20.10 17.22 26.88
N ASP A 237 -18.82 16.92 26.83
CA ASP A 237 -17.96 17.15 25.70
C ASP A 237 -17.44 15.84 25.03
N GLU A 238 -17.90 14.68 25.52
CA GLU A 238 -17.46 13.40 25.02
C GLU A 238 -17.86 13.18 23.55
N ILE A 239 -16.89 12.69 22.77
CA ILE A 239 -17.04 12.15 21.44
C ILE A 239 -17.02 10.63 21.57
N ALA A 240 -18.19 9.98 21.40
CA ALA A 240 -18.30 8.55 21.63
C ALA A 240 -17.52 7.74 20.60
N PHE A 241 -17.65 8.07 19.29
CA PHE A 241 -16.95 7.42 18.21
C PHE A 241 -16.52 8.43 17.14
N LEU A 242 -15.23 8.40 16.77
CA LEU A 242 -14.58 9.31 15.84
C LEU A 242 -13.88 8.54 14.72
N GLY A 243 -13.85 9.11 13.54
CA GLY A 243 -13.08 8.64 12.42
C GLY A 243 -12.59 9.77 11.53
N ALA A 244 -12.12 9.43 10.36
CA ALA A 244 -11.72 10.37 9.32
C ALA A 244 -12.21 9.91 7.94
N SER A 245 -12.13 10.80 6.95
CA SER A 245 -12.48 10.51 5.56
C SER A 245 -11.39 9.75 4.81
N ASP A 246 -10.21 9.60 5.40
CA ASP A 246 -9.15 8.77 4.83
C ASP A 246 -9.50 7.30 4.96
N ARG A 247 -9.17 6.50 3.95
CA ARG A 247 -9.47 5.07 3.82
C ARG A 247 -9.27 4.31 5.14
N ASP A 248 -8.20 4.61 5.84
CA ASP A 248 -7.69 3.87 6.96
C ASP A 248 -8.39 4.20 8.29
N SER A 249 -9.23 5.25 8.28
CA SER A 249 -9.91 5.77 9.48
C SER A 249 -11.42 5.95 9.28
N MET A 250 -11.99 5.33 8.23
CA MET A 250 -13.43 5.44 7.92
C MET A 250 -14.26 4.59 8.87
N VAL A 251 -15.15 5.22 9.66
CA VAL A 251 -16.04 4.53 10.61
C VAL A 251 -17.00 3.56 9.90
N GLU A 252 -17.48 3.92 8.71
CA GLU A 252 -18.39 3.09 7.92
C GLU A 252 -17.70 1.83 7.41
N TYR A 253 -16.45 1.93 6.99
CA TYR A 253 -15.67 0.77 6.58
C TYR A 253 -15.40 -0.16 7.75
N ALA A 254 -15.00 0.39 8.90
CA ALA A 254 -14.73 -0.40 10.08
C ALA A 254 -15.97 -1.21 10.53
N ILE A 255 -17.12 -0.57 10.64
CA ILE A 255 -18.33 -1.19 11.15
C ILE A 255 -18.99 -2.12 10.12
N ILE A 256 -19.15 -1.68 8.86
CA ILE A 256 -19.78 -2.53 7.84
C ILE A 256 -18.89 -3.73 7.56
N GLY A 257 -17.57 -3.51 7.41
CA GLY A 257 -16.58 -4.56 7.12
C GLY A 257 -16.51 -5.65 8.19
N MET A 258 -16.71 -5.25 9.46
CA MET A 258 -16.59 -6.17 10.59
C MET A 258 -17.90 -6.88 10.94
N SER A 259 -19.08 -6.24 10.74
CA SER A 259 -20.35 -6.70 11.33
C SER A 259 -21.45 -7.03 10.33
N PHE A 260 -21.32 -6.65 9.06
CA PHE A 260 -22.39 -6.82 8.08
C PHE A 260 -21.97 -7.59 6.83
N GLN A 261 -20.84 -7.21 6.21
CA GLN A 261 -20.26 -7.92 5.08
C GLN A 261 -18.81 -7.49 4.84
N THR A 262 -18.06 -8.26 4.08
CA THR A 262 -16.71 -7.87 3.65
C THR A 262 -16.77 -6.63 2.76
N VAL A 263 -15.99 -5.61 3.10
CA VAL A 263 -15.83 -4.38 2.34
C VAL A 263 -14.35 -4.05 2.21
N VAL A 264 -13.89 -3.76 1.00
CA VAL A 264 -12.55 -3.28 0.73
C VAL A 264 -12.67 -1.93 0.03
N PRO A 265 -12.43 -0.82 0.72
CA PRO A 265 -12.55 0.51 0.12
C PRO A 265 -11.63 0.67 -1.08
N ASP A 266 -12.06 1.51 -2.01
CA ASP A 266 -11.41 1.81 -3.28
C ASP A 266 -11.47 0.68 -4.31
N PHE A 267 -11.66 -0.57 -3.87
CA PHE A 267 -11.89 -1.73 -4.72
C PHE A 267 -13.38 -2.11 -4.80
N TRP A 268 -14.06 -2.18 -3.66
CA TRP A 268 -15.49 -2.43 -3.48
C TRP A 268 -16.02 -3.79 -3.96
N LEU A 269 -15.14 -4.68 -4.41
CA LEU A 269 -15.50 -6.05 -4.75
C LEU A 269 -15.24 -6.98 -3.56
N SER A 270 -16.09 -7.97 -3.42
CA SER A 270 -15.95 -9.04 -2.42
C SER A 270 -16.50 -10.35 -2.95
N LEU A 271 -16.17 -11.46 -2.30
CA LEU A 271 -16.86 -12.72 -2.49
C LEU A 271 -18.21 -12.68 -1.78
N GLY A 272 -19.23 -13.14 -2.45
CA GLY A 272 -20.54 -13.38 -1.86
C GLY A 272 -20.52 -14.47 -0.79
N GLU A 273 -21.66 -14.73 -0.15
CA GLU A 273 -21.78 -15.77 0.89
C GLU A 273 -21.45 -17.19 0.39
N ASP A 274 -21.57 -17.43 -0.92
CA ASP A 274 -21.23 -18.71 -1.57
C ASP A 274 -19.71 -18.94 -1.72
N GLY A 275 -18.89 -17.92 -1.46
CA GLY A 275 -17.44 -17.97 -1.65
C GLY A 275 -16.99 -17.98 -3.12
N GLU A 276 -17.89 -17.86 -4.08
CA GLU A 276 -17.61 -17.96 -5.52
C GLU A 276 -18.06 -16.72 -6.31
N THR A 277 -19.21 -16.14 -5.95
CA THR A 277 -19.77 -14.98 -6.67
C THR A 277 -19.02 -13.71 -6.32
N ILE A 278 -18.54 -12.99 -7.35
CA ILE A 278 -17.94 -11.66 -7.18
C ILE A 278 -19.06 -10.62 -7.15
N GLU A 279 -19.17 -9.90 -6.05
CA GLU A 279 -20.19 -8.90 -5.79
C GLU A 279 -19.58 -7.52 -5.61
N PHE A 280 -20.34 -6.48 -5.98
CA PHE A 280 -20.01 -5.10 -5.62
C PHE A 280 -20.63 -4.81 -4.25
N SER A 281 -19.84 -4.88 -3.20
CA SER A 281 -20.29 -4.78 -1.80
C SER A 281 -21.28 -3.64 -1.55
N PRO A 282 -21.05 -2.39 -2.06
CA PRO A 282 -21.96 -1.28 -1.81
C PRO A 282 -23.38 -1.42 -2.42
N SER A 283 -23.60 -2.44 -3.26
CA SER A 283 -24.92 -2.67 -3.88
C SER A 283 -25.78 -3.72 -3.17
N THR A 284 -25.29 -4.33 -2.09
CA THR A 284 -25.94 -5.45 -1.42
C THR A 284 -26.92 -5.02 -0.32
N ASP A 285 -27.85 -5.92 0.03
CA ASP A 285 -28.76 -5.70 1.16
C ASP A 285 -28.01 -5.65 2.50
N ALA A 286 -26.94 -6.42 2.66
CA ALA A 286 -26.10 -6.41 3.86
C ALA A 286 -25.39 -5.05 4.06
N TYR A 287 -24.94 -4.42 2.97
CA TYR A 287 -24.40 -3.06 3.02
C TYR A 287 -25.47 -2.06 3.45
N ARG A 288 -26.68 -2.20 2.90
CA ARG A 288 -27.84 -1.37 3.29
C ARG A 288 -28.18 -1.52 4.78
N GLU A 289 -28.12 -2.73 5.33
CA GLU A 289 -28.31 -2.97 6.76
C GLU A 289 -27.23 -2.27 7.61
N GLY A 290 -25.97 -2.31 7.15
CA GLY A 290 -24.88 -1.58 7.77
C GLY A 290 -25.10 -0.06 7.76
N LEU A 291 -25.60 0.50 6.66
CA LEU A 291 -25.97 1.91 6.56
C LEU A 291 -27.10 2.29 7.53
N LEU A 292 -28.10 1.42 7.70
CA LEU A 292 -29.18 1.62 8.68
C LEU A 292 -28.64 1.68 10.10
N TYR A 293 -27.72 0.80 10.46
CA TYR A 293 -27.10 0.79 11.77
C TYR A 293 -26.25 2.05 12.00
N LEU A 294 -25.39 2.42 11.05
CA LEU A 294 -24.58 3.63 11.14
C LEU A 294 -25.40 4.92 11.22
N LYS A 295 -26.51 4.97 10.46
CA LYS A 295 -27.45 6.08 10.55
C LYS A 295 -28.08 6.17 11.94
N ASP A 296 -28.44 5.06 12.55
CA ASP A 296 -29.01 5.02 13.90
C ASP A 296 -27.97 5.49 14.95
N LEU A 297 -26.69 5.13 14.81
CA LEU A 297 -25.61 5.66 15.63
C LEU A 297 -25.45 7.18 15.43
N PHE A 298 -25.45 7.64 14.18
CA PHE A 298 -25.30 9.05 13.85
C PHE A 298 -26.48 9.89 14.37
N ASP A 299 -27.70 9.47 14.14
CA ASP A 299 -28.92 10.14 14.61
C ASP A 299 -28.99 10.19 16.15
N SER A 300 -28.39 9.22 16.81
CA SER A 300 -28.22 9.19 18.28
C SER A 300 -27.07 10.06 18.78
N GLY A 301 -26.32 10.73 17.90
CA GLY A 301 -25.17 11.58 18.24
C GLY A 301 -23.94 10.80 18.73
N LEU A 302 -23.83 9.52 18.37
CA LEU A 302 -22.75 8.63 18.80
C LEU A 302 -21.56 8.64 17.84
N ILE A 303 -21.76 9.00 16.56
CA ILE A 303 -20.69 9.27 15.59
C ILE A 303 -20.55 10.78 15.45
N ASP A 304 -19.32 11.29 15.57
CA ASP A 304 -19.05 12.71 15.35
C ASP A 304 -19.16 13.05 13.86
N PRO A 305 -19.90 14.12 13.49
CA PRO A 305 -20.07 14.52 12.10
C PRO A 305 -18.77 14.83 11.35
N THR A 306 -17.72 15.24 12.05
CA THR A 306 -16.41 15.54 11.44
C THR A 306 -15.75 14.29 10.85
N SER A 307 -16.13 13.08 11.29
CA SER A 307 -15.65 11.81 10.78
C SER A 307 -15.77 11.68 9.24
N PHE A 308 -16.74 12.37 8.64
CA PHE A 308 -16.99 12.32 7.19
C PHE A 308 -16.31 13.45 6.39
N SER A 309 -15.50 14.30 7.04
CA SER A 309 -14.91 15.47 6.38
C SER A 309 -13.50 15.84 6.83
N GLN A 310 -13.06 15.38 7.98
CA GLN A 310 -11.70 15.59 8.49
C GLN A 310 -10.75 14.52 7.93
N ASP A 311 -9.45 14.84 7.87
CA ASP A 311 -8.40 13.87 7.61
C ASP A 311 -7.91 13.20 8.91
N THR A 312 -7.07 12.18 8.78
CA THR A 312 -6.52 11.41 9.92
C THR A 312 -5.66 12.30 10.85
N GLU A 313 -4.96 13.29 10.31
CA GLU A 313 -4.18 14.23 11.14
C GLU A 313 -5.08 15.10 12.02
N GLN A 314 -6.20 15.59 11.47
CA GLN A 314 -7.19 16.35 12.24
C GLN A 314 -7.88 15.48 13.30
N MET A 315 -8.20 14.22 12.95
CA MET A 315 -8.71 13.22 13.90
C MET A 315 -7.72 13.02 15.06
N SER A 316 -6.45 12.80 14.74
CA SER A 316 -5.36 12.63 15.71
C SER A 316 -5.26 13.81 16.68
N GLN A 317 -5.35 15.05 16.17
CA GLN A 317 -5.34 16.24 17.02
C GLN A 317 -6.50 16.25 18.01
N THR A 318 -7.68 15.75 17.62
CA THR A 318 -8.84 15.66 18.49
C THR A 318 -8.69 14.55 19.56
N VAL A 319 -8.16 13.37 19.15
CA VAL A 319 -7.88 12.25 20.07
C VAL A 319 -6.89 12.65 21.18
N ARG A 320 -5.90 13.50 20.84
CA ARG A 320 -4.84 13.97 21.75
C ARG A 320 -5.20 15.19 22.59
N LEU A 321 -6.45 15.66 22.55
CA LEU A 321 -6.88 16.78 23.40
C LEU A 321 -6.80 16.43 24.89
N GLU A 322 -6.45 17.44 25.71
CA GLU A 322 -6.47 17.37 27.16
C GLU A 322 -7.53 18.34 27.75
N PRO A 323 -8.50 17.90 28.55
CA PRO A 323 -8.74 16.50 28.91
C PRO A 323 -9.17 15.66 27.71
N HIS A 324 -8.92 14.34 27.78
CA HIS A 324 -9.31 13.44 26.70
C HIS A 324 -10.83 13.38 26.56
N VAL A 325 -11.31 13.54 25.34
CA VAL A 325 -12.75 13.60 25.03
C VAL A 325 -13.21 12.49 24.07
N VAL A 326 -12.31 11.71 23.47
CA VAL A 326 -12.65 10.67 22.48
C VAL A 326 -12.68 9.30 23.13
N GLY A 327 -13.83 8.62 23.11
CA GLY A 327 -14.03 7.29 23.69
C GLY A 327 -13.59 6.14 22.77
N ALA A 328 -13.83 6.28 21.47
CA ALA A 328 -13.44 5.29 20.46
C ALA A 328 -13.05 5.97 19.15
N TYR A 329 -12.12 5.36 18.41
CA TYR A 329 -11.79 5.80 17.05
C TYR A 329 -11.43 4.63 16.13
N ALA A 330 -11.70 4.82 14.82
CA ALA A 330 -11.33 3.87 13.77
C ALA A 330 -9.99 4.25 13.13
N CYS A 331 -9.11 3.27 12.89
CA CYS A 331 -7.82 3.49 12.24
C CYS A 331 -7.18 2.17 11.80
N ASP A 332 -6.07 2.26 11.08
CA ASP A 332 -5.19 1.14 10.74
C ASP A 332 -4.39 0.65 11.97
N HIS A 333 -3.80 1.56 12.71
CA HIS A 333 -3.03 1.28 13.92
C HIS A 333 -3.19 2.40 14.95
N VAL A 334 -2.99 2.06 16.20
CA VAL A 334 -3.31 2.93 17.34
C VAL A 334 -2.66 4.31 17.30
N SER A 335 -1.45 4.46 16.73
CA SER A 335 -0.76 5.76 16.65
C SER A 335 -1.34 6.70 15.59
N ALA A 336 -2.25 6.25 14.73
CA ALA A 336 -2.98 7.13 13.83
C ALA A 336 -3.89 8.11 14.62
N GLY A 337 -4.31 7.75 15.83
CA GLY A 337 -5.05 8.62 16.73
C GLY A 337 -4.19 9.16 17.86
N LEU A 338 -3.73 8.29 18.76
CA LEU A 338 -3.03 8.69 19.97
C LEU A 338 -1.54 9.05 19.75
N ASP A 339 -0.94 9.70 20.73
CA ASP A 339 0.51 9.86 20.82
C ASP A 339 1.14 8.62 21.48
N SER A 340 1.75 7.75 20.67
CA SER A 340 2.39 6.53 21.15
C SER A 340 3.67 6.78 21.95
N SER A 341 4.14 8.03 22.07
CA SER A 341 5.27 8.40 22.93
C SER A 341 4.89 8.48 24.41
N ASP A 342 3.58 8.51 24.74
CA ASP A 342 3.07 8.45 26.11
C ASP A 342 2.56 7.04 26.44
N PRO A 343 3.32 6.22 27.22
CA PRO A 343 2.94 4.85 27.54
C PRO A 343 1.67 4.76 28.40
N VAL A 344 1.30 5.81 29.15
CA VAL A 344 0.07 5.84 29.96
C VAL A 344 -1.14 5.93 29.04
N GLU A 345 -1.13 6.87 28.10
CA GLU A 345 -2.19 7.00 27.11
C GLU A 345 -2.20 5.81 26.13
N ALA A 346 -1.02 5.32 25.78
CA ALA A 346 -0.92 4.11 24.97
C ALA A 346 -1.65 2.91 25.59
N LYS A 347 -1.62 2.78 26.92
CA LYS A 347 -2.31 1.72 27.67
C LYS A 347 -3.83 1.95 27.75
N ASN A 348 -4.29 3.20 27.76
CA ASN A 348 -5.70 3.53 27.90
C ASN A 348 -6.53 3.13 26.66
N TYR A 349 -5.97 3.14 25.47
CA TYR A 349 -6.67 2.69 24.27
C TYR A 349 -6.37 1.20 23.96
N GLN A 350 -7.40 0.39 23.98
CA GLN A 350 -7.33 -1.05 23.67
C GLN A 350 -8.09 -1.37 22.40
N ILE A 351 -7.56 -2.30 21.61
CA ILE A 351 -8.23 -2.78 20.40
C ILE A 351 -9.53 -3.49 20.77
N MET A 352 -10.57 -3.21 20.03
CA MET A 352 -11.83 -3.96 20.04
C MET A 352 -11.71 -5.10 19.03
N PRO A 353 -11.78 -6.38 19.45
CA PRO A 353 -11.93 -7.47 18.50
C PRO A 353 -13.17 -7.28 17.63
N PRO A 354 -13.21 -7.86 16.41
CA PRO A 354 -14.39 -7.77 15.56
C PRO A 354 -15.67 -8.16 16.29
N ILE A 355 -16.69 -7.33 16.15
CA ILE A 355 -18.00 -7.53 16.79
C ILE A 355 -19.00 -8.14 15.80
N SER A 356 -19.91 -9.00 16.30
CA SER A 356 -20.93 -9.62 15.47
C SER A 356 -22.09 -8.66 15.15
N GLY A 357 -22.55 -8.68 13.90
CA GLY A 357 -23.76 -8.00 13.46
C GLY A 357 -25.05 -8.79 13.76
N PRO A 358 -26.23 -8.23 13.42
CA PRO A 358 -27.52 -8.86 13.69
C PRO A 358 -27.72 -10.20 12.98
N SER A 359 -27.11 -10.40 11.82
CA SER A 359 -27.13 -11.67 11.08
C SER A 359 -26.22 -12.74 11.66
N GLY A 360 -25.32 -12.36 12.60
CA GLY A 360 -24.24 -13.19 13.09
C GLY A 360 -22.96 -13.09 12.25
N PHE A 361 -22.93 -12.23 11.22
CA PHE A 361 -21.69 -11.93 10.49
C PHE A 361 -20.70 -11.28 11.45
N GLN A 362 -19.46 -11.79 11.46
CA GLN A 362 -18.36 -11.31 12.28
C GLN A 362 -17.06 -11.62 11.56
N ARG A 363 -16.38 -10.62 11.06
CA ARG A 363 -15.11 -10.76 10.34
C ARG A 363 -14.20 -9.58 10.62
N GLN A 364 -12.91 -9.77 10.42
CA GLN A 364 -11.98 -8.66 10.37
C GLN A 364 -12.00 -8.05 8.96
N GLY A 365 -12.01 -6.72 8.88
CA GLY A 365 -11.83 -6.00 7.64
C GLY A 365 -10.42 -6.23 7.06
N GLN A 366 -10.26 -6.00 5.76
CA GLN A 366 -9.04 -6.24 5.01
C GLN A 366 -8.65 -5.00 4.21
N ASN A 367 -7.36 -4.71 4.13
CA ASN A 367 -6.89 -3.61 3.28
C ASN A 367 -6.61 -4.03 1.83
N GLY A 368 -6.52 -5.32 1.56
CA GLY A 368 -6.24 -5.86 0.24
C GLY A 368 -4.76 -5.94 -0.13
N ASP A 369 -3.87 -5.43 0.69
CA ASP A 369 -2.44 -5.28 0.34
C ASP A 369 -1.56 -6.38 0.96
N ASP A 370 -2.01 -7.01 2.04
CA ASP A 370 -1.20 -8.00 2.76
C ASP A 370 -1.13 -9.34 2.01
N GLY A 371 0.09 -9.83 1.82
CA GLY A 371 0.36 -11.05 1.06
C GLY A 371 0.18 -10.90 -0.45
N GLU A 372 -0.04 -9.69 -0.99
CA GLU A 372 -0.15 -9.41 -2.42
C GLU A 372 1.01 -8.55 -2.94
N ILE A 373 1.23 -8.64 -4.24
CA ILE A 373 2.14 -7.76 -4.96
C ILE A 373 1.33 -6.62 -5.57
N MET A 374 1.32 -5.48 -4.89
CA MET A 374 0.67 -4.26 -5.38
C MET A 374 1.36 -3.73 -6.64
N GLY A 375 2.71 -3.77 -6.64
CA GLY A 375 3.54 -3.25 -7.70
C GLY A 375 5.03 -3.49 -7.48
N PHE A 376 5.83 -2.81 -8.26
CA PHE A 376 7.27 -2.96 -8.31
C PHE A 376 7.96 -1.69 -7.84
N HIS A 377 8.86 -1.85 -6.89
CA HIS A 377 9.60 -0.76 -6.25
C HIS A 377 10.96 -0.49 -6.90
N ALA A 378 11.39 -1.35 -7.82
CA ALA A 378 12.50 -1.06 -8.71
C ALA A 378 12.26 -1.68 -10.08
N ALA A 379 12.84 -1.06 -11.11
CA ALA A 379 12.86 -1.60 -12.46
C ALA A 379 14.14 -1.17 -13.20
N ILE A 380 14.65 -2.06 -14.03
CA ILE A 380 15.74 -1.77 -14.95
C ILE A 380 15.10 -1.40 -16.29
N THR A 381 15.56 -0.32 -16.91
CA THR A 381 15.08 0.05 -18.24
C THR A 381 15.95 -0.54 -19.34
N THR A 382 15.45 -0.49 -20.58
CA THR A 382 16.21 -0.91 -21.75
C THR A 382 17.39 0.01 -22.10
N ALA A 383 17.54 1.15 -21.40
CA ALA A 383 18.73 2.01 -21.52
C ALA A 383 19.92 1.51 -20.71
N CYS A 384 19.73 0.54 -19.81
CA CYS A 384 20.80 0.04 -18.95
C CYS A 384 21.90 -0.65 -19.77
N GLU A 385 23.13 -0.15 -19.60
CA GLU A 385 24.30 -0.68 -20.31
C GLU A 385 24.85 -1.99 -19.70
N ASN A 386 24.63 -2.18 -18.38
CA ASN A 386 25.15 -3.33 -17.62
C ASN A 386 24.05 -4.02 -16.80
N PRO A 387 23.00 -4.54 -17.43
CA PRO A 387 21.82 -5.01 -16.71
C PRO A 387 22.09 -6.21 -15.79
N GLU A 388 23.07 -7.08 -16.11
CA GLU A 388 23.48 -8.20 -15.25
C GLU A 388 24.05 -7.69 -13.92
N ALA A 389 24.86 -6.64 -13.98
CA ALA A 389 25.48 -6.06 -12.81
C ALA A 389 24.45 -5.32 -11.95
N VAL A 390 23.56 -4.54 -12.58
CA VAL A 390 22.47 -3.83 -11.88
C VAL A 390 21.49 -4.82 -11.26
N PHE A 391 21.13 -5.92 -11.97
CA PHE A 391 20.30 -6.97 -11.40
C PHE A 391 20.92 -7.57 -10.13
N ARG A 392 22.21 -7.98 -10.20
CA ARG A 392 22.90 -8.55 -9.02
C ARG A 392 23.00 -7.56 -7.86
N MET A 393 23.21 -6.29 -8.16
CA MET A 393 23.24 -5.23 -7.15
C MET A 393 21.88 -5.13 -6.43
N VAL A 394 20.77 -5.07 -7.18
CA VAL A 394 19.44 -5.00 -6.57
C VAL A 394 19.13 -6.28 -5.79
N ASP A 395 19.37 -7.47 -6.38
CA ASP A 395 19.13 -8.76 -5.72
C ASP A 395 19.87 -8.88 -4.37
N HIS A 396 21.13 -8.46 -4.32
CA HIS A 396 21.96 -8.56 -3.12
C HIS A 396 21.59 -7.50 -2.06
N TYR A 397 21.60 -6.22 -2.44
CA TYR A 397 21.50 -5.14 -1.45
C TYR A 397 20.07 -4.80 -1.01
N PHE A 398 19.05 -5.26 -1.71
CA PHE A 398 17.68 -4.90 -1.41
C PHE A 398 16.85 -6.05 -0.83
N TYR A 399 17.31 -7.31 -0.97
CA TYR A 399 16.60 -8.47 -0.43
C TYR A 399 17.38 -9.21 0.67
N ASP A 400 18.54 -8.69 1.11
CA ASP A 400 19.26 -9.23 2.25
C ASP A 400 18.72 -8.64 3.56
N ASP A 401 18.45 -9.50 4.56
CA ASP A 401 17.83 -9.10 5.82
C ASP A 401 18.67 -8.10 6.62
N ASP A 402 19.99 -8.33 6.77
CA ASP A 402 20.86 -7.46 7.57
C ASP A 402 21.02 -6.07 6.91
N LEU A 403 21.08 -6.06 5.55
CA LEU A 403 21.09 -4.83 4.78
C LEU A 403 19.73 -4.12 4.84
N ASN A 404 18.64 -4.87 4.86
CA ASN A 404 17.29 -4.34 5.04
C ASN A 404 17.16 -3.65 6.41
N MET A 405 17.66 -4.27 7.50
CA MET A 405 17.75 -3.61 8.82
C MET A 405 18.51 -2.28 8.73
N SER A 406 19.68 -2.28 8.10
CA SER A 406 20.48 -1.06 7.96
C SER A 406 19.80 0.01 7.10
N ARG A 407 19.09 -0.39 6.05
CA ARG A 407 18.32 0.54 5.20
C ARG A 407 17.12 1.16 5.94
N GLN A 408 16.41 0.36 6.73
CA GLN A 408 15.21 0.82 7.44
C GLN A 408 15.54 1.60 8.72
N TYR A 409 16.48 1.12 9.51
CA TYR A 409 16.75 1.62 10.87
C TYR A 409 18.06 2.40 11.00
N GLY A 410 18.87 2.48 9.93
CA GLY A 410 20.18 3.13 9.95
C GLY A 410 21.31 2.18 10.37
N PRO A 411 22.49 2.70 10.73
CA PRO A 411 23.66 1.86 10.99
C PRO A 411 23.48 0.91 12.17
N GLN A 412 24.04 -0.32 12.05
CA GLN A 412 24.11 -1.28 13.14
C GLN A 412 24.82 -0.70 14.38
N GLY A 413 24.34 -1.03 15.58
CA GLY A 413 24.84 -0.49 16.85
C GLY A 413 24.30 0.90 17.20
N ILE A 414 23.52 1.54 16.30
CA ILE A 414 22.89 2.85 16.51
C ILE A 414 21.38 2.76 16.34
N GLY A 415 20.90 2.31 15.20
CA GLY A 415 19.47 2.16 14.93
C GLY A 415 18.95 0.74 15.19
N TRP A 416 19.81 -0.26 15.10
CA TRP A 416 19.50 -1.66 15.37
C TRP A 416 20.75 -2.45 15.75
N ASP A 417 20.56 -3.65 16.32
CA ASP A 417 21.64 -4.63 16.56
C ASP A 417 21.07 -6.04 16.54
N TYR A 418 21.96 -7.05 16.62
CA TYR A 418 21.50 -8.42 16.82
C TYR A 418 20.97 -8.61 18.25
N ALA A 419 19.90 -9.39 18.36
CA ALA A 419 19.38 -9.81 19.66
C ALA A 419 20.38 -10.74 20.37
N GLU A 420 20.31 -10.80 21.70
CA GLU A 420 21.11 -11.76 22.46
C GLU A 420 20.72 -13.19 22.11
N GLU A 421 21.70 -14.12 22.12
CA GLU A 421 21.44 -15.53 21.82
C GLU A 421 20.36 -16.13 22.74
N GLY A 422 19.33 -16.71 22.15
CA GLY A 422 18.20 -17.30 22.86
C GLY A 422 17.04 -16.34 23.15
N THR A 423 17.13 -15.10 22.73
CA THR A 423 15.99 -14.15 22.76
C THR A 423 14.84 -14.70 21.92
N LYS A 424 13.63 -14.66 22.48
CA LYS A 424 12.41 -15.09 21.80
C LYS A 424 11.67 -13.90 21.21
N ASP A 425 11.01 -14.11 20.08
CA ASP A 425 10.07 -13.15 19.51
C ASP A 425 8.71 -13.20 20.26
N VAL A 426 7.80 -12.28 19.90
CA VAL A 426 6.49 -12.12 20.54
C VAL A 426 5.61 -13.37 20.53
N PHE A 427 5.86 -14.33 19.65
CA PHE A 427 5.14 -15.61 19.54
C PHE A 427 5.95 -16.84 19.98
N GLY A 428 7.17 -16.63 20.50
CA GLY A 428 8.04 -17.69 21.03
C GLY A 428 8.98 -18.33 20.01
N GLY A 429 9.05 -17.81 18.79
CA GLY A 429 10.09 -18.07 17.80
C GLY A 429 11.44 -17.49 18.24
N ASP A 430 12.43 -17.44 17.37
CA ASP A 430 13.74 -16.87 17.66
C ASP A 430 13.82 -15.43 17.14
N ALA A 431 14.03 -14.45 18.03
CA ALA A 431 14.34 -13.09 17.64
C ALA A 431 15.81 -13.01 17.19
N LYS A 432 16.03 -12.43 16.01
CA LYS A 432 17.37 -12.22 15.43
C LYS A 432 17.87 -10.78 15.65
N TYR A 433 16.96 -9.83 15.65
CA TYR A 433 17.26 -8.40 15.69
C TYR A 433 16.61 -7.70 16.87
N VAL A 434 17.15 -6.54 17.20
CA VAL A 434 16.54 -5.57 18.11
C VAL A 434 16.68 -4.18 17.51
N VAL A 435 15.58 -3.45 17.43
CA VAL A 435 15.56 -2.03 17.05
C VAL A 435 15.95 -1.23 18.29
N LEU A 436 16.96 -0.37 18.15
CA LEU A 436 17.49 0.41 19.25
C LEU A 436 16.75 1.74 19.39
N LYS A 437 16.55 2.18 20.63
CA LYS A 437 15.98 3.49 20.91
C LYS A 437 16.95 4.59 20.48
N VAL A 438 16.48 5.47 19.61
CA VAL A 438 17.20 6.69 19.20
C VAL A 438 16.76 7.80 20.15
N ASP A 439 17.49 7.97 21.26
CA ASP A 439 17.09 8.77 22.43
C ASP A 439 17.75 10.15 22.52
N ASP A 440 18.60 10.49 21.55
CA ASP A 440 19.25 11.80 21.48
C ASP A 440 19.40 12.33 20.04
N ASP A 441 19.49 13.65 19.90
CA ASP A 441 19.62 14.33 18.62
C ASP A 441 20.85 13.87 17.83
N THR A 442 21.93 13.47 18.52
CA THR A 442 23.17 13.01 17.87
C THR A 442 22.94 11.69 17.15
N LYS A 443 22.26 10.72 17.79
CA LYS A 443 21.89 9.45 17.15
C LYS A 443 20.90 9.68 16.01
N ALA A 444 19.92 10.56 16.20
CA ALA A 444 18.98 10.90 15.15
C ALA A 444 19.67 11.49 13.90
N GLU A 445 20.70 12.35 14.11
CA GLU A 445 21.53 12.89 13.03
C GLU A 445 22.37 11.81 12.31
N GLU A 446 22.67 10.69 12.96
CA GLU A 446 23.38 9.57 12.36
C GLU A 446 22.43 8.58 11.67
N VAL A 447 21.23 8.39 12.19
CA VAL A 447 20.24 7.43 11.65
C VAL A 447 19.52 7.99 10.43
N SER A 448 18.89 9.15 10.56
CA SER A 448 17.97 9.68 9.53
C SER A 448 18.62 9.86 8.14
N PRO A 449 19.84 10.45 8.01
CA PRO A 449 20.47 10.60 6.70
C PRO A 449 20.91 9.29 6.05
N ASN A 450 21.01 8.22 6.86
CA ASN A 450 21.47 6.91 6.40
C ASN A 450 20.32 5.93 6.10
N ARG A 451 19.08 6.33 6.33
CA ARG A 451 17.94 5.50 5.91
C ARG A 451 17.78 5.55 4.39
N PHE A 452 17.49 4.41 3.81
CA PHE A 452 17.23 4.26 2.38
C PHE A 452 16.01 3.36 2.18
N THR A 453 14.83 3.93 2.25
CA THR A 453 13.56 3.20 2.25
C THR A 453 12.96 3.01 0.85
N MET A 454 13.49 3.68 -0.18
CA MET A 454 13.09 3.48 -1.57
C MET A 454 13.69 2.19 -2.12
N GLY A 455 13.00 1.60 -3.10
CA GLY A 455 13.38 0.34 -3.72
C GLY A 455 12.72 -0.89 -3.08
N PRO A 456 12.95 -2.08 -3.66
CA PRO A 456 12.33 -3.31 -3.23
C PRO A 456 12.88 -3.79 -1.89
N GLN A 457 12.17 -4.69 -1.24
CA GLN A 457 12.61 -5.38 -0.02
C GLN A 457 11.76 -6.62 0.22
N ALA A 458 12.25 -7.52 1.08
CA ALA A 458 11.52 -8.68 1.55
C ALA A 458 11.18 -8.48 3.05
N ASP A 459 9.98 -8.00 3.31
CA ASP A 459 9.41 -7.88 4.66
C ASP A 459 8.52 -9.09 4.94
N LEU A 460 9.08 -10.30 4.75
CA LEU A 460 8.38 -11.56 5.00
C LEU A 460 8.07 -11.73 6.50
N GLU A 461 7.03 -12.48 6.82
CA GLU A 461 6.57 -12.65 8.22
C GLU A 461 7.70 -13.10 9.14
N ALA A 462 8.48 -14.11 8.73
CA ALA A 462 9.61 -14.60 9.51
C ALA A 462 10.67 -13.52 9.80
N PHE A 463 11.00 -12.67 8.82
CA PHE A 463 11.90 -11.54 9.00
C PHE A 463 11.29 -10.52 9.97
N ARG A 464 10.03 -10.13 9.77
CA ARG A 464 9.36 -9.14 10.62
C ARG A 464 9.23 -9.61 12.07
N LEU A 465 8.83 -10.85 12.30
CA LEU A 465 8.76 -11.42 13.65
C LEU A 465 10.14 -11.49 14.31
N SER A 466 11.19 -11.78 13.54
CA SER A 466 12.56 -11.86 14.06
C SER A 466 13.09 -10.51 14.61
N MET A 467 12.42 -9.38 14.29
CA MET A 467 12.74 -8.05 14.83
C MET A 467 11.95 -7.68 16.09
N LEU A 468 11.06 -8.55 16.56
CA LEU A 468 10.11 -8.25 17.64
C LEU A 468 10.42 -9.09 18.89
N PRO A 469 11.49 -8.79 19.62
CA PRO A 469 11.77 -9.47 20.89
C PRO A 469 10.57 -9.41 21.83
N GLN A 470 10.34 -10.52 22.54
CA GLN A 470 9.27 -10.61 23.53
C GLN A 470 9.44 -9.55 24.63
N VAL A 471 8.34 -8.91 24.98
CA VAL A 471 8.26 -7.92 26.05
C VAL A 471 7.26 -8.38 27.12
N GLU A 472 7.44 -7.93 28.36
CA GLU A 472 6.62 -8.37 29.49
C GLU A 472 5.74 -7.24 30.04
N GLY A 473 4.47 -7.55 30.31
CA GLY A 473 3.55 -6.67 31.02
C GLY A 473 3.35 -5.31 30.31
N ASP A 474 3.46 -4.23 31.08
CA ASP A 474 3.23 -2.87 30.57
C ASP A 474 4.37 -2.34 29.69
N GLU A 475 5.50 -3.04 29.59
CA GLU A 475 6.58 -2.66 28.67
C GLU A 475 6.13 -2.62 27.21
N VAL A 476 5.09 -3.38 26.86
CA VAL A 476 4.49 -3.37 25.51
C VAL A 476 3.96 -1.99 25.09
N TYR A 477 3.67 -1.10 26.06
CA TYR A 477 3.18 0.26 25.79
C TYR A 477 4.30 1.30 25.68
N GLU A 478 5.56 0.92 25.96
CA GLU A 478 6.69 1.82 25.75
C GLU A 478 6.91 2.07 24.25
N PRO A 479 7.31 3.30 23.86
CA PRO A 479 7.44 3.69 22.45
C PRO A 479 8.36 2.79 21.62
N GLU A 480 9.43 2.28 22.22
CA GLU A 480 10.37 1.35 21.57
C GLU A 480 9.77 -0.02 21.24
N ASN A 481 8.65 -0.41 21.88
CA ASN A 481 7.96 -1.69 21.69
C ASN A 481 6.66 -1.52 20.89
N TYR A 482 6.55 -0.46 20.13
CA TYR A 482 5.35 -0.14 19.36
C TYR A 482 4.95 -1.25 18.38
N GLU A 483 5.91 -1.81 17.63
CA GLU A 483 5.65 -2.90 16.68
C GLU A 483 5.19 -4.18 17.39
N GLN A 484 5.74 -4.49 18.56
CA GLN A 484 5.26 -5.60 19.40
C GLN A 484 3.81 -5.38 19.82
N ARG A 485 3.46 -4.16 20.21
CA ARG A 485 2.10 -3.82 20.62
C ARG A 485 1.11 -4.03 19.48
N ILE A 486 1.33 -3.43 18.31
CA ILE A 486 0.38 -3.53 17.20
C ILE A 486 0.27 -4.97 16.67
N THR A 487 1.35 -5.76 16.78
CA THR A 487 1.35 -7.18 16.48
C THR A 487 0.46 -7.97 17.45
N LEU A 488 0.61 -7.75 18.77
CA LEU A 488 -0.22 -8.38 19.79
C LEU A 488 -1.68 -7.87 19.81
N ASP A 489 -1.91 -6.63 19.42
CA ASP A 489 -3.27 -6.14 19.20
C ASP A 489 -3.94 -6.89 18.05
N THR A 490 -3.22 -7.11 16.95
CA THR A 490 -3.74 -7.82 15.77
C THR A 490 -4.03 -9.29 16.06
N GLU A 491 -3.24 -9.96 16.93
CA GLU A 491 -3.50 -11.33 17.34
C GLU A 491 -4.93 -11.55 17.86
N LYS A 492 -5.54 -10.53 18.49
CA LYS A 492 -6.93 -10.56 18.95
C LYS A 492 -7.96 -10.54 17.80
N CYS A 493 -7.53 -10.28 16.57
CA CYS A 493 -8.38 -10.14 15.38
C CYS A 493 -8.15 -11.27 14.36
N VAL A 494 -7.02 -11.97 14.42
CA VAL A 494 -6.59 -12.94 13.39
C VAL A 494 -7.61 -14.06 13.15
N GLU A 495 -8.26 -14.58 14.20
CA GLU A 495 -9.27 -15.63 14.07
C GLU A 495 -10.52 -15.22 13.24
N TYR A 496 -10.71 -13.92 13.03
CA TYR A 496 -11.82 -13.35 12.26
C TYR A 496 -11.45 -13.01 10.82
N ILE A 497 -10.17 -13.16 10.43
CA ILE A 497 -9.72 -12.92 9.05
C ILE A 497 -10.24 -14.06 8.16
N PRO A 498 -10.95 -13.78 7.05
CA PRO A 498 -11.43 -14.84 6.16
C PRO A 498 -10.25 -15.52 5.45
N GLU A 499 -10.33 -16.86 5.35
CA GLU A 499 -9.32 -17.65 4.63
C GLU A 499 -9.39 -17.41 3.11
N GLU A 500 -10.61 -17.22 2.56
CA GLU A 500 -10.83 -16.96 1.14
C GLU A 500 -11.07 -15.47 0.91
N ARG A 501 -10.35 -14.90 -0.05
CA ARG A 501 -10.43 -13.49 -0.43
C ARG A 501 -10.15 -13.32 -1.92
N LEU A 502 -10.66 -12.23 -2.49
CA LEU A 502 -10.31 -11.82 -3.84
C LEU A 502 -8.87 -11.31 -3.89
N GLN A 503 -8.22 -11.52 -5.01
CA GLN A 503 -6.97 -10.83 -5.31
C GLN A 503 -7.29 -9.40 -5.76
N TYR A 504 -6.73 -8.41 -5.08
CA TYR A 504 -7.05 -7.00 -5.34
C TYR A 504 -6.19 -6.39 -6.45
N HIS A 505 -4.94 -6.80 -6.53
CA HIS A 505 -3.99 -6.29 -7.51
C HIS A 505 -3.83 -7.29 -8.66
N VAL A 506 -4.50 -7.01 -9.77
CA VAL A 506 -4.55 -7.88 -10.96
C VAL A 506 -3.95 -7.19 -12.19
N TYR A 507 -3.47 -7.99 -13.15
CA TYR A 507 -3.08 -7.49 -14.47
C TYR A 507 -4.31 -7.28 -15.34
N VAL A 508 -4.81 -6.05 -15.40
CA VAL A 508 -5.95 -5.71 -16.25
C VAL A 508 -5.57 -5.81 -17.73
N PRO A 509 -6.42 -6.40 -18.62
CA PRO A 509 -6.16 -6.40 -20.05
C PRO A 509 -5.90 -4.98 -20.57
N ILE A 510 -4.85 -4.80 -21.38
CA ILE A 510 -4.40 -3.48 -21.86
C ILE A 510 -5.52 -2.69 -22.52
N GLU A 511 -6.39 -3.36 -23.29
CA GLU A 511 -7.52 -2.74 -23.97
C GLU A 511 -8.60 -2.19 -23.02
N SER A 512 -8.64 -2.68 -21.78
CA SER A 512 -9.63 -2.30 -20.76
C SER A 512 -9.01 -1.48 -19.62
N ALA A 513 -7.69 -1.28 -19.59
CA ALA A 513 -7.00 -0.66 -18.46
C ALA A 513 -7.46 0.78 -18.19
N ASP A 514 -7.63 1.60 -19.24
CA ASP A 514 -8.10 2.98 -19.12
C ASP A 514 -9.56 3.02 -18.60
N ASP A 515 -10.44 2.16 -19.15
CA ASP A 515 -11.83 2.05 -18.73
C ASP A 515 -11.92 1.57 -17.27
N TYR A 516 -11.16 0.55 -16.89
CA TYR A 516 -11.11 0.03 -15.52
C TYR A 516 -10.75 1.12 -14.51
N SER A 517 -9.67 1.85 -14.78
CA SER A 517 -9.18 2.93 -13.91
C SER A 517 -10.18 4.10 -13.81
N GLU A 518 -10.80 4.50 -14.94
CA GLU A 518 -11.83 5.54 -14.96
C GLU A 518 -13.06 5.13 -14.15
N ILE A 519 -13.56 3.90 -14.37
CA ILE A 519 -14.75 3.37 -13.68
C ILE A 519 -14.46 3.29 -12.17
N GLN A 520 -13.35 2.70 -11.78
CA GLN A 520 -12.95 2.56 -10.37
C GLN A 520 -12.90 3.91 -9.66
N THR A 521 -12.26 4.91 -10.27
CA THR A 521 -12.15 6.27 -9.71
C THR A 521 -13.52 6.91 -9.52
N ASN A 522 -14.41 6.78 -10.52
CA ASN A 522 -15.74 7.35 -10.47
C ASN A 522 -16.63 6.63 -9.44
N LEU A 523 -16.60 5.30 -9.41
CA LEU A 523 -17.33 4.48 -8.43
C LEU A 523 -16.86 4.82 -7.01
N ASN A 524 -15.54 4.91 -6.79
CA ASN A 524 -14.98 5.25 -5.50
C ASN A 524 -15.50 6.59 -4.97
N SER A 525 -15.40 7.63 -5.78
CA SER A 525 -15.90 8.97 -5.43
C SER A 525 -17.41 8.96 -5.14
N PHE A 526 -18.18 8.24 -5.95
CA PHE A 526 -19.64 8.16 -5.81
C PHE A 526 -20.03 7.40 -4.55
N VAL A 527 -19.47 6.20 -4.32
CA VAL A 527 -19.79 5.36 -3.16
C VAL A 527 -19.47 6.08 -1.85
N ARG A 528 -18.28 6.64 -1.72
CA ARG A 528 -17.90 7.42 -0.52
C ARG A 528 -18.87 8.56 -0.24
N SER A 529 -19.22 9.34 -1.26
CA SER A 529 -20.18 10.44 -1.12
C SER A 529 -21.59 9.95 -0.77
N ALA A 530 -22.08 8.90 -1.43
CA ALA A 530 -23.43 8.37 -1.20
C ALA A 530 -23.55 7.73 0.19
N THR A 531 -22.53 6.99 0.64
CA THR A 531 -22.46 6.40 1.99
C THR A 531 -22.57 7.47 3.07
N ALA A 532 -21.78 8.54 2.97
CA ALA A 532 -21.88 9.67 3.88
C ALA A 532 -23.28 10.32 3.87
N GLN A 533 -23.89 10.50 2.69
CA GLN A 533 -25.24 11.05 2.55
C GLN A 533 -26.31 10.16 3.22
N PHE A 534 -26.20 8.83 3.10
CA PHE A 534 -27.10 7.90 3.78
C PHE A 534 -26.96 8.00 5.30
N ILE A 535 -25.74 8.04 5.81
CA ILE A 535 -25.47 8.11 7.26
C ILE A 535 -25.95 9.45 7.84
N MET A 536 -25.61 10.57 7.19
CA MET A 536 -25.96 11.93 7.66
C MET A 536 -27.43 12.29 7.39
N GLY A 537 -28.17 11.50 6.61
CA GLY A 537 -29.61 11.66 6.40
C GLY A 537 -30.01 12.52 5.19
N ASP A 538 -29.09 12.86 4.30
CA ASP A 538 -29.40 13.48 3.00
C ASP A 538 -30.09 12.48 2.05
N ARG A 539 -29.83 11.17 2.25
CA ARG A 539 -30.55 10.02 1.68
C ARG A 539 -31.06 9.15 2.81
N ASP A 540 -32.17 8.44 2.58
CA ASP A 540 -32.74 7.53 3.59
C ASP A 540 -32.52 6.06 3.20
N PRO A 541 -31.64 5.30 3.92
CA PRO A 541 -31.43 3.89 3.60
C PRO A 541 -32.64 3.01 3.91
N SER A 542 -33.61 3.49 4.71
CA SER A 542 -34.89 2.79 4.95
C SER A 542 -35.89 2.96 3.82
N SER A 543 -35.71 3.95 2.94
CA SER A 543 -36.55 4.24 1.78
C SER A 543 -36.14 3.34 0.60
N ASP A 544 -37.04 2.46 0.17
CA ASP A 544 -36.80 1.65 -1.03
C ASP A 544 -36.58 2.51 -2.27
N SER A 545 -37.26 3.66 -2.38
CA SER A 545 -37.12 4.57 -3.51
C SER A 545 -35.71 5.22 -3.55
N ASP A 546 -35.14 5.58 -2.40
CA ASP A 546 -33.81 6.17 -2.33
C ASP A 546 -32.75 5.11 -2.63
N TRP A 547 -32.95 3.89 -2.14
CA TRP A 547 -32.08 2.76 -2.41
C TRP A 547 -32.11 2.36 -3.89
N GLU A 548 -33.29 2.24 -4.51
CA GLU A 548 -33.43 1.96 -5.94
C GLU A 548 -32.78 3.07 -6.80
N THR A 549 -32.91 4.33 -6.38
CA THR A 549 -32.24 5.45 -7.04
C THR A 549 -30.73 5.31 -6.97
N TYR A 550 -30.18 4.99 -5.81
CA TYR A 550 -28.76 4.75 -5.60
C TYR A 550 -28.23 3.60 -6.47
N LEU A 551 -28.95 2.46 -6.53
CA LEU A 551 -28.57 1.34 -7.39
C LEU A 551 -28.58 1.72 -8.88
N SER A 552 -29.56 2.51 -9.32
CA SER A 552 -29.62 3.01 -10.70
C SER A 552 -28.46 4.00 -11.01
N GLU A 553 -28.02 4.76 -10.02
CA GLU A 553 -26.84 5.63 -10.15
C GLU A 553 -25.57 4.79 -10.27
N LEU A 554 -25.39 3.72 -9.48
CA LEU A 554 -24.28 2.77 -9.63
C LEU A 554 -24.21 2.16 -11.03
N ASP A 555 -25.36 1.76 -11.60
CA ASP A 555 -25.42 1.29 -12.99
C ASP A 555 -24.93 2.35 -13.98
N SER A 556 -25.23 3.63 -13.74
CA SER A 556 -24.78 4.73 -14.58
C SER A 556 -23.25 4.95 -14.53
N TYR A 557 -22.61 4.53 -13.42
CA TYR A 557 -21.15 4.50 -13.24
C TYR A 557 -20.50 3.21 -13.75
N ARG A 558 -21.23 2.38 -14.52
CA ARG A 558 -20.70 1.19 -15.20
C ARG A 558 -20.26 0.07 -14.24
N VAL A 559 -20.91 -0.09 -13.08
CA VAL A 559 -20.51 -1.08 -12.06
C VAL A 559 -20.43 -2.52 -12.62
N ASN A 560 -21.36 -2.90 -13.48
CA ASN A 560 -21.36 -4.25 -14.09
C ASN A 560 -20.15 -4.45 -15.00
N GLU A 561 -19.74 -3.42 -15.73
CA GLU A 561 -18.56 -3.47 -16.58
C GLU A 561 -17.27 -3.54 -15.75
N TYR A 562 -17.20 -2.85 -14.61
CA TYR A 562 -16.12 -2.96 -13.65
C TYR A 562 -15.91 -4.40 -13.19
N ILE A 563 -16.99 -5.07 -12.79
CA ILE A 563 -16.97 -6.49 -12.38
C ILE A 563 -16.49 -7.39 -13.53
N GLU A 564 -16.99 -7.20 -14.75
CA GLU A 564 -16.63 -8.05 -15.90
C GLU A 564 -15.17 -7.85 -16.33
N ILE A 565 -14.63 -6.62 -16.27
CA ILE A 565 -13.20 -6.37 -16.53
C ILE A 565 -12.33 -7.05 -15.47
N TYR A 566 -12.73 -6.96 -14.19
CA TYR A 566 -12.00 -7.64 -13.11
C TYR A 566 -12.00 -9.17 -13.29
N LYS A 567 -13.16 -9.77 -13.61
CA LYS A 567 -13.26 -11.21 -13.89
C LYS A 567 -12.35 -11.64 -15.05
N ALA A 568 -12.30 -10.83 -16.11
CA ALA A 568 -11.42 -11.11 -17.24
C ALA A 568 -9.93 -10.99 -16.84
N ALA A 569 -9.59 -10.12 -15.89
CA ALA A 569 -8.24 -9.99 -15.40
C ALA A 569 -7.79 -11.24 -14.61
N ILE A 570 -8.60 -11.72 -13.66
CA ILE A 570 -8.26 -12.93 -12.88
C ILE A 570 -8.29 -14.22 -13.71
N GLU A 571 -9.02 -14.28 -14.82
CA GLU A 571 -9.00 -15.43 -15.74
C GLU A 571 -7.71 -15.50 -16.59
N GLN A 572 -6.94 -14.40 -16.69
CA GLN A 572 -5.68 -14.33 -17.44
C GLN A 572 -4.45 -14.71 -16.60
N GLU A 573 -4.52 -14.49 -15.30
CA GLU A 573 -3.46 -14.85 -14.34
C GLU A 573 -3.51 -16.34 -14.02
#